data_aaf57a29fa178a9d76893ff01cf02293
#
_entry.id   aaf57a29fa178a9d76893ff01cf02293
#
_cell.length_a   1.000
_cell.length_b   1.000
_cell.length_c   1.000
_cell.angle_alpha   90.00
_cell.angle_beta   90.00
_cell.angle_gamma   90.00
#
_symmetry.space_group_name_H-M   'P 1'
#
loop_
_entity.id
_entity.type
_entity.pdbx_description
1 polymer ?
#
loop_
_entity_poly.entity_id
_entity_poly.type
_entity_poly.pdbx_seq_one_letter_code
_entity_poly.pdbx_strand_id
1 'polypeptide(L)'
;MAKILAVGGGSGGHVTPVVAVFRELQKTGDHELRFWCDKKFGASARGIFAKFDENIPVDLIIAGKLRRYHGKSISFHLHPAILFPNLRDGFKVMVGFFQSLFKLMKWRPDVIFIKGGYVCLPVGYAARLLRIPLVLHDSDAHPGLTNRLLSPFAKAIGTGAPLEYYNYPPEKASYVGIPVAPEFHPYSEAERKELKEKLGFNVNKPLVVITGGGLGAGRINSAIVAIRENLLSEASVFLISGNQQYEEILKQTDEREGWRLQAFVHNGMAEVLAAADIVVTRAGATTLLELAALHKPTIIIPNGHLTGGHQLKNAKVYQDALAALIVSEDELDKDNQILARKIIGVLKSQKILKGLGDNFGKFAKPNAAKDMAKIILTTVRRQGRRK
;
A
#
# COMPACT_ATOMS: atom_id res chain seq x y z
N MET A 1 25.05 -18.21 0.13
CA MET A 1 23.66 -18.66 0.31
C MET A 1 23.15 -18.20 1.67
N ALA A 2 21.96 -17.59 1.77
CA ALA A 2 21.35 -17.16 3.01
C ALA A 2 19.89 -17.66 3.07
N LYS A 3 19.40 -17.98 4.28
CA LYS A 3 18.00 -18.31 4.54
C LYS A 3 17.25 -17.06 4.94
N ILE A 4 16.32 -16.61 4.11
CA ILE A 4 15.58 -15.35 4.32
C ILE A 4 14.09 -15.64 4.41
N LEU A 5 13.49 -15.30 5.54
CA LEU A 5 12.04 -15.35 5.74
C LEU A 5 11.47 -13.95 5.57
N ALA A 6 10.47 -13.78 4.71
CA ALA A 6 9.63 -12.59 4.75
C ALA A 6 8.28 -12.89 5.38
N VAL A 7 7.73 -11.93 6.11
CA VAL A 7 6.43 -12.03 6.78
C VAL A 7 5.59 -10.81 6.48
N GLY A 8 4.36 -11.03 6.03
CA GLY A 8 3.41 -9.96 5.74
C GLY A 8 2.01 -10.49 5.56
N GLY A 9 0.99 -9.68 5.81
CA GLY A 9 -0.38 -10.16 5.67
C GLY A 9 -1.42 -9.07 5.85
N GLY A 10 -2.69 -9.46 5.68
CA GLY A 10 -3.83 -8.58 5.84
C GLY A 10 -4.23 -7.78 4.59
N SER A 11 -3.35 -7.58 3.62
CA SER A 11 -3.65 -6.90 2.35
C SER A 11 -2.59 -7.17 1.28
N GLY A 12 -2.93 -6.92 -0.01
CA GLY A 12 -1.98 -7.02 -1.14
C GLY A 12 -0.78 -6.09 -1.00
N GLY A 13 -0.96 -4.92 -0.39
CA GLY A 13 0.12 -3.97 -0.12
C GLY A 13 1.25 -4.48 0.78
N HIS A 14 1.08 -5.65 1.42
CA HIS A 14 2.14 -6.32 2.18
C HIS A 14 2.84 -7.45 1.41
N VAL A 15 2.29 -7.92 0.29
CA VAL A 15 2.84 -9.05 -0.47
C VAL A 15 3.61 -8.57 -1.69
N THR A 16 3.01 -7.72 -2.52
CA THR A 16 3.66 -7.20 -3.74
C THR A 16 5.04 -6.59 -3.49
N PRO A 17 5.24 -5.75 -2.43
CA PRO A 17 6.57 -5.24 -2.13
C PRO A 17 7.57 -6.31 -1.70
N VAL A 18 7.11 -7.42 -1.08
CA VAL A 18 7.99 -8.55 -0.73
C VAL A 18 8.49 -9.24 -1.99
N VAL A 19 7.60 -9.46 -2.97
CA VAL A 19 7.97 -10.04 -4.27
C VAL A 19 9.03 -9.17 -4.98
N ALA A 20 8.86 -7.84 -4.96
CA ALA A 20 9.85 -6.93 -5.54
C ALA A 20 11.21 -7.05 -4.85
N VAL A 21 11.24 -7.15 -3.52
CA VAL A 21 12.50 -7.37 -2.75
C VAL A 21 13.08 -8.75 -3.04
N PHE A 22 12.28 -9.80 -3.12
CA PHE A 22 12.76 -11.15 -3.44
C PHE A 22 13.38 -11.23 -4.83
N ARG A 23 12.79 -10.55 -5.81
CA ARG A 23 13.39 -10.42 -7.16
C ARG A 23 14.77 -9.81 -7.11
N GLU A 24 14.99 -8.78 -6.30
CA GLU A 24 16.32 -8.17 -6.13
C GLU A 24 17.29 -9.09 -5.36
N LEU A 25 16.80 -9.84 -4.37
CA LEU A 25 17.62 -10.82 -3.65
C LEU A 25 18.10 -11.94 -4.58
N GLN A 26 17.25 -12.49 -5.45
CA GLN A 26 17.62 -13.53 -6.42
C GLN A 26 18.71 -13.07 -7.39
N LYS A 27 18.76 -11.78 -7.73
CA LYS A 27 19.87 -11.23 -8.56
C LYS A 27 21.24 -11.23 -7.87
N THR A 28 21.27 -11.34 -6.54
CA THR A 28 22.52 -11.27 -5.75
C THR A 28 23.12 -12.64 -5.42
N GLY A 29 22.47 -13.72 -5.81
CA GLY A 29 22.90 -15.10 -5.62
C GLY A 29 21.81 -16.01 -5.12
N ASP A 30 22.15 -17.29 -4.93
CA ASP A 30 21.20 -18.29 -4.43
C ASP A 30 20.90 -18.07 -2.96
N HIS A 31 19.64 -17.78 -2.68
CA HIS A 31 19.11 -17.61 -1.34
C HIS A 31 17.91 -18.54 -1.16
N GLU A 32 17.76 -19.16 0.01
CA GLU A 32 16.56 -19.90 0.36
C GLU A 32 15.52 -18.92 0.90
N LEU A 33 14.51 -18.62 0.07
CA LEU A 33 13.47 -17.64 0.35
C LEU A 33 12.19 -18.35 0.80
N ARG A 34 11.53 -17.82 1.84
CA ARG A 34 10.19 -18.27 2.28
C ARG A 34 9.32 -17.08 2.64
N PHE A 35 8.02 -17.25 2.47
CA PHE A 35 7.04 -16.24 2.85
C PHE A 35 6.00 -16.80 3.83
N TRP A 36 5.72 -16.06 4.91
CA TRP A 36 4.67 -16.41 5.86
C TRP A 36 3.60 -15.34 5.91
N CYS A 37 2.32 -15.77 5.89
CA CYS A 37 1.18 -14.87 5.97
C CYS A 37 0.05 -15.45 6.84
N ASP A 38 -1.01 -14.68 7.04
CA ASP A 38 -2.22 -15.14 7.71
C ASP A 38 -3.12 -15.97 6.78
N LYS A 39 -3.99 -16.81 7.39
CA LYS A 39 -4.90 -17.70 6.66
C LYS A 39 -5.84 -16.95 5.71
N LYS A 40 -6.30 -15.75 6.11
CA LYS A 40 -7.26 -14.96 5.32
C LYS A 40 -6.66 -14.54 3.98
N PHE A 41 -5.37 -14.20 3.96
CA PHE A 41 -4.68 -13.74 2.77
C PHE A 41 -3.89 -14.84 2.04
N GLY A 42 -3.87 -16.05 2.58
CA GLY A 42 -3.04 -17.16 2.11
C GLY A 42 -3.26 -17.55 0.65
N ALA A 43 -4.51 -17.65 0.20
CA ALA A 43 -4.83 -17.99 -1.19
C ALA A 43 -4.31 -16.94 -2.17
N SER A 44 -4.57 -15.66 -1.87
CA SER A 44 -4.08 -14.53 -2.68
C SER A 44 -2.55 -14.46 -2.71
N ALA A 45 -1.89 -14.65 -1.56
CA ALA A 45 -0.44 -14.67 -1.48
C ALA A 45 0.16 -15.79 -2.35
N ARG A 46 -0.37 -17.02 -2.24
CA ARG A 46 0.08 -18.14 -3.09
C ARG A 46 -0.08 -17.83 -4.57
N GLY A 47 -1.22 -17.24 -5.00
CA GLY A 47 -1.42 -16.85 -6.39
C GLY A 47 -0.41 -15.80 -6.88
N ILE A 48 -0.01 -14.84 -6.02
CA ILE A 48 0.99 -13.83 -6.35
C ILE A 48 2.39 -14.47 -6.45
N PHE A 49 2.77 -15.33 -5.47
CA PHE A 49 4.07 -15.98 -5.49
C PHE A 49 4.18 -17.02 -6.61
N ALA A 50 3.13 -17.78 -6.94
CA ALA A 50 3.13 -18.72 -8.04
C ALA A 50 3.39 -18.06 -9.40
N LYS A 51 2.93 -16.81 -9.58
CA LYS A 51 3.26 -16.00 -10.79
C LYS A 51 4.71 -15.49 -10.79
N PHE A 52 5.34 -15.38 -9.63
CA PHE A 52 6.69 -14.87 -9.49
C PHE A 52 7.73 -16.01 -9.49
N ASP A 53 7.58 -16.96 -8.60
CA ASP A 53 8.44 -18.15 -8.44
C ASP A 53 7.68 -19.18 -7.60
N GLU A 54 7.20 -20.25 -8.23
CA GLU A 54 6.41 -21.30 -7.59
C GLU A 54 7.19 -22.12 -6.55
N ASN A 55 8.52 -22.07 -6.60
CA ASN A 55 9.38 -22.78 -5.65
C ASN A 55 9.49 -22.09 -4.29
N ILE A 56 8.97 -20.85 -4.15
CA ILE A 56 8.99 -20.14 -2.87
C ILE A 56 7.84 -20.62 -1.98
N PRO A 57 8.12 -21.31 -0.86
CA PRO A 57 7.08 -21.81 0.03
C PRO A 57 6.32 -20.66 0.69
N VAL A 58 4.96 -20.74 0.64
CA VAL A 58 4.05 -19.81 1.31
C VAL A 58 3.35 -20.54 2.45
N ASP A 59 3.78 -20.29 3.68
CA ASP A 59 3.23 -20.90 4.90
C ASP A 59 2.21 -19.99 5.59
N LEU A 60 1.27 -20.62 6.29
CA LEU A 60 0.24 -19.92 7.05
C LEU A 60 0.56 -19.91 8.54
N ILE A 61 0.40 -18.74 9.15
CA ILE A 61 0.54 -18.51 10.59
C ILE A 61 -0.81 -18.10 11.17
N ILE A 62 -1.18 -18.70 12.28
CA ILE A 62 -2.34 -18.30 13.05
C ILE A 62 -2.04 -16.93 13.67
N ALA A 63 -2.92 -15.97 13.43
CA ALA A 63 -2.75 -14.63 13.94
C ALA A 63 -4.10 -13.97 14.22
N GLY A 64 -4.13 -13.07 15.18
CA GLY A 64 -5.30 -12.30 15.58
C GLY A 64 -5.13 -10.82 15.29
N LYS A 65 -6.17 -10.19 14.74
CA LYS A 65 -6.20 -8.74 14.48
C LYS A 65 -6.80 -8.01 15.67
N LEU A 66 -5.97 -7.47 16.55
CA LEU A 66 -6.41 -6.65 17.68
C LEU A 66 -7.08 -5.36 17.17
N ARG A 67 -8.35 -5.17 17.53
CA ARG A 67 -9.15 -4.02 17.13
C ARG A 67 -8.89 -2.85 18.06
N ARG A 68 -8.52 -1.73 17.49
CA ARG A 68 -8.34 -0.47 18.19
C ARG A 68 -8.99 0.63 17.38
N TYR A 69 -9.82 1.43 18.03
CA TYR A 69 -10.51 2.54 17.40
C TYR A 69 -9.88 3.84 17.90
N HIS A 70 -9.32 4.61 16.98
CA HIS A 70 -8.69 5.89 17.30
C HIS A 70 -9.74 6.89 17.82
N GLY A 71 -9.39 7.66 18.86
CA GLY A 71 -10.28 8.68 19.43
C GLY A 71 -11.46 8.15 20.25
N LYS A 72 -11.57 6.82 20.47
CA LYS A 72 -12.61 6.24 21.34
C LYS A 72 -12.09 6.04 22.77
N SER A 73 -13.01 6.20 23.76
CA SER A 73 -12.72 6.05 25.18
C SER A 73 -12.33 4.61 25.57
N ILE A 74 -11.76 4.44 26.74
CA ILE A 74 -11.43 3.11 27.31
C ILE A 74 -12.71 2.28 27.47
N SER A 75 -13.80 2.90 27.95
CA SER A 75 -15.12 2.24 28.11
C SER A 75 -15.64 1.66 26.80
N PHE A 76 -15.43 2.34 25.68
CA PHE A 76 -15.79 1.81 24.36
C PHE A 76 -15.01 0.52 24.02
N HIS A 77 -13.72 0.43 24.40
CA HIS A 77 -12.91 -0.75 24.16
C HIS A 77 -13.24 -1.92 25.09
N LEU A 78 -13.89 -1.64 26.24
CA LEU A 78 -14.39 -2.66 27.17
C LEU A 78 -15.79 -3.18 26.78
N HIS A 79 -16.44 -2.56 25.78
CA HIS A 79 -17.73 -3.06 25.30
C HIS A 79 -17.60 -4.51 24.82
N PRO A 80 -18.53 -5.42 25.20
CA PRO A 80 -18.45 -6.86 24.91
C PRO A 80 -18.19 -7.17 23.43
N ALA A 81 -18.83 -6.44 22.50
CA ALA A 81 -18.66 -6.61 21.06
C ALA A 81 -17.22 -6.32 20.57
N ILE A 82 -16.38 -5.67 21.38
CA ILE A 82 -14.98 -5.37 21.07
C ILE A 82 -14.04 -6.23 21.93
N LEU A 83 -14.38 -6.38 23.20
CA LEU A 83 -13.57 -7.10 24.19
C LEU A 83 -13.44 -8.58 23.82
N PHE A 84 -14.57 -9.30 23.60
CA PHE A 84 -14.54 -10.74 23.27
C PHE A 84 -13.78 -11.05 21.97
N PRO A 85 -14.00 -10.33 20.83
CA PRO A 85 -13.15 -10.51 19.66
C PRO A 85 -11.67 -10.24 19.91
N ASN A 86 -11.33 -9.26 20.77
CA ASN A 86 -9.93 -8.98 21.09
C ASN A 86 -9.30 -10.06 21.98
N LEU A 87 -10.04 -10.61 22.94
CA LEU A 87 -9.58 -11.76 23.76
C LEU A 87 -9.33 -12.99 22.88
N ARG A 88 -10.29 -13.33 22.01
CA ARG A 88 -10.13 -14.41 21.04
C ARG A 88 -8.91 -14.18 20.13
N ASP A 89 -8.74 -12.98 19.63
CA ASP A 89 -7.65 -12.63 18.72
C ASP A 89 -6.31 -12.56 19.47
N GLY A 90 -6.29 -12.19 20.76
CA GLY A 90 -5.14 -12.31 21.67
C GLY A 90 -4.71 -13.77 21.85
N PHE A 91 -5.68 -14.69 22.06
CA PHE A 91 -5.39 -16.12 22.11
C PHE A 91 -4.79 -16.64 20.80
N LYS A 92 -5.31 -16.20 19.64
CA LYS A 92 -4.71 -16.54 18.33
C LYS A 92 -3.27 -16.03 18.20
N VAL A 93 -2.94 -14.85 18.73
CA VAL A 93 -1.56 -14.34 18.74
C VAL A 93 -0.66 -15.26 19.56
N MET A 94 -1.12 -15.74 20.71
CA MET A 94 -0.39 -16.71 21.56
C MET A 94 -0.17 -18.04 20.83
N VAL A 95 -1.20 -18.62 20.22
CA VAL A 95 -1.08 -19.85 19.44
C VAL A 95 -0.11 -19.66 18.26
N GLY A 96 -0.23 -18.52 17.55
CA GLY A 96 0.65 -18.17 16.44
C GLY A 96 2.11 -17.98 16.88
N PHE A 97 2.34 -17.51 18.10
CA PHE A 97 3.68 -17.40 18.67
C PHE A 97 4.32 -18.79 18.82
N PHE A 98 3.65 -19.75 19.44
CA PHE A 98 4.19 -21.11 19.58
C PHE A 98 4.35 -21.80 18.22
N GLN A 99 3.37 -21.66 17.31
CA GLN A 99 3.49 -22.16 15.94
C GLN A 99 4.73 -21.60 15.24
N SER A 100 4.94 -20.30 15.36
CA SER A 100 6.10 -19.61 14.77
C SER A 100 7.40 -20.06 15.41
N LEU A 101 7.42 -20.22 16.74
CA LEU A 101 8.59 -20.70 17.47
C LEU A 101 9.04 -22.07 16.97
N PHE A 102 8.12 -23.04 16.86
CA PHE A 102 8.44 -24.38 16.35
C PHE A 102 8.91 -24.35 14.89
N LYS A 103 8.23 -23.61 14.03
CA LYS A 103 8.65 -23.46 12.62
C LYS A 103 10.05 -22.82 12.49
N LEU A 104 10.34 -21.78 13.29
CA LEU A 104 11.63 -21.10 13.30
C LEU A 104 12.75 -21.96 13.89
N MET A 105 12.47 -22.82 14.86
CA MET A 105 13.45 -23.80 15.37
C MET A 105 13.79 -24.84 14.31
N LYS A 106 12.78 -25.34 13.57
CA LYS A 106 12.98 -26.35 12.52
C LYS A 106 13.72 -25.82 11.30
N TRP A 107 13.38 -24.60 10.85
CA TRP A 107 14.01 -23.94 9.71
C TRP A 107 14.49 -22.57 10.15
N ARG A 108 15.69 -22.51 10.69
CA ARG A 108 16.24 -21.29 11.29
C ARG A 108 16.72 -20.32 10.21
N PRO A 109 15.98 -19.23 9.90
CA PRO A 109 16.44 -18.23 8.95
C PRO A 109 17.59 -17.40 9.52
N ASP A 110 18.44 -16.89 8.63
CA ASP A 110 19.52 -15.96 9.00
C ASP A 110 18.98 -14.56 9.29
N VAL A 111 17.82 -14.21 8.72
CA VAL A 111 17.15 -12.93 8.92
C VAL A 111 15.65 -13.07 8.63
N ILE A 112 14.83 -12.28 9.32
CA ILE A 112 13.41 -12.17 9.04
C ILE A 112 13.09 -10.74 8.59
N PHE A 113 12.54 -10.62 7.39
CA PHE A 113 12.02 -9.38 6.82
C PHE A 113 10.54 -9.24 7.18
N ILE A 114 10.22 -8.26 8.03
CA ILE A 114 8.86 -7.94 8.50
C ILE A 114 8.31 -6.80 7.65
N LYS A 115 7.35 -7.12 6.77
CA LYS A 115 6.70 -6.11 5.93
C LYS A 115 5.54 -5.40 6.62
N GLY A 116 5.00 -6.01 7.66
CA GLY A 116 3.88 -5.47 8.43
C GLY A 116 2.62 -6.32 8.39
N GLY A 117 1.61 -5.87 9.10
CA GLY A 117 0.38 -6.61 9.34
C GLY A 117 0.42 -7.40 10.66
N TYR A 118 -0.76 -7.78 11.13
CA TYR A 118 -0.93 -8.40 12.46
C TYR A 118 -0.26 -9.78 12.58
N VAL A 119 -0.05 -10.50 11.48
CA VAL A 119 0.65 -11.79 11.45
C VAL A 119 2.12 -11.66 11.85
N CYS A 120 2.71 -10.50 11.65
CA CYS A 120 4.12 -10.28 11.98
C CYS A 120 4.39 -10.24 13.49
N LEU A 121 3.38 -9.96 14.31
CA LEU A 121 3.55 -9.84 15.77
C LEU A 121 4.00 -11.16 16.43
N PRO A 122 3.27 -12.29 16.29
CA PRO A 122 3.70 -13.56 16.87
C PRO A 122 5.04 -14.04 16.32
N VAL A 123 5.29 -13.86 15.00
CA VAL A 123 6.55 -14.26 14.36
C VAL A 123 7.72 -13.42 14.89
N GLY A 124 7.55 -12.11 15.03
CA GLY A 124 8.59 -11.21 15.51
C GLY A 124 9.02 -11.48 16.96
N TYR A 125 8.06 -11.79 17.84
CA TYR A 125 8.39 -12.17 19.22
C TYR A 125 9.06 -13.55 19.30
N ALA A 126 8.62 -14.54 18.51
CA ALA A 126 9.28 -15.84 18.41
C ALA A 126 10.73 -15.69 17.89
N ALA A 127 10.93 -14.86 16.88
CA ALA A 127 12.26 -14.51 16.37
C ALA A 127 13.15 -13.86 17.42
N ARG A 128 12.60 -12.91 18.22
CA ARG A 128 13.32 -12.27 19.31
C ARG A 128 13.79 -13.29 20.34
N LEU A 129 12.94 -14.23 20.74
CA LEU A 129 13.29 -15.29 21.69
C LEU A 129 14.43 -16.17 21.14
N LEU A 130 14.40 -16.51 19.86
CA LEU A 130 15.44 -17.30 19.18
C LEU A 130 16.66 -16.49 18.76
N ARG A 131 16.70 -15.18 19.04
CA ARG A 131 17.76 -14.23 18.65
C ARG A 131 18.00 -14.18 17.14
N ILE A 132 16.94 -14.38 16.36
CA ILE A 132 16.98 -14.20 14.90
C ILE A 132 16.81 -12.70 14.58
N PRO A 133 17.69 -12.10 13.77
CA PRO A 133 17.60 -10.67 13.47
C PRO A 133 16.37 -10.31 12.67
N LEU A 134 15.76 -9.18 13.02
CA LEU A 134 14.60 -8.60 12.34
C LEU A 134 15.03 -7.39 11.51
N VAL A 135 14.55 -7.31 10.28
CA VAL A 135 14.55 -6.12 9.43
C VAL A 135 13.10 -5.73 9.20
N LEU A 136 12.72 -4.52 9.57
CA LEU A 136 11.35 -4.02 9.40
C LEU A 136 11.23 -3.16 8.15
N HIS A 137 10.04 -3.12 7.56
CA HIS A 137 9.65 -2.08 6.62
C HIS A 137 8.30 -1.49 7.04
N ASP A 138 8.23 -0.18 7.14
CA ASP A 138 7.01 0.55 7.47
C ASP A 138 6.56 1.38 6.27
N SER A 139 5.40 1.05 5.71
CA SER A 139 4.90 1.71 4.50
C SER A 139 4.21 3.03 4.77
N ASP A 140 3.41 3.08 5.85
CA ASP A 140 2.65 4.28 6.19
C ASP A 140 3.54 5.33 6.87
N ALA A 141 3.23 6.61 6.70
CA ALA A 141 3.92 7.72 7.36
C ALA A 141 3.70 7.76 8.89
N HIS A 142 3.15 6.70 9.43
CA HIS A 142 2.99 6.48 10.87
C HIS A 142 3.11 4.99 11.19
N PRO A 143 3.98 4.62 12.12
CA PRO A 143 4.21 3.22 12.44
C PRO A 143 2.94 2.49 12.85
N GLY A 144 2.66 1.37 12.20
CA GLY A 144 1.63 0.44 12.63
C GLY A 144 1.94 -0.16 14.01
N LEU A 145 0.92 -0.67 14.74
CA LEU A 145 1.15 -1.22 16.08
C LEU A 145 2.22 -2.31 16.08
N THR A 146 2.15 -3.23 15.12
CA THR A 146 3.11 -4.33 15.02
C THR A 146 4.54 -3.81 14.87
N ASN A 147 4.76 -2.83 13.98
CA ASN A 147 6.08 -2.25 13.77
C ASN A 147 6.56 -1.47 15.00
N ARG A 148 5.67 -0.74 15.70
CA ARG A 148 6.02 -0.07 16.96
C ARG A 148 6.46 -1.05 18.04
N LEU A 149 5.80 -2.21 18.15
CA LEU A 149 6.13 -3.24 19.14
C LEU A 149 7.41 -4.00 18.80
N LEU A 150 7.73 -4.17 17.51
CA LEU A 150 8.90 -4.90 17.06
C LEU A 150 10.13 -4.03 16.82
N SER A 151 9.96 -2.72 16.59
CA SER A 151 11.06 -1.80 16.27
C SER A 151 12.19 -1.75 17.32
N PRO A 152 11.95 -1.88 18.64
CA PRO A 152 13.04 -1.94 19.61
C PRO A 152 13.99 -3.11 19.36
N PHE A 153 13.50 -4.21 18.82
CA PHE A 153 14.25 -5.45 18.56
C PHE A 153 14.83 -5.50 17.15
N ALA A 154 14.42 -4.59 16.27
CA ALA A 154 14.90 -4.55 14.89
C ALA A 154 16.37 -4.18 14.78
N LYS A 155 17.07 -4.79 13.85
CA LYS A 155 18.45 -4.44 13.48
C LYS A 155 18.51 -3.32 12.46
N ALA A 156 17.50 -3.23 11.59
CA ALA A 156 17.34 -2.15 10.63
C ALA A 156 15.84 -1.94 10.31
N ILE A 157 15.49 -0.73 9.91
CA ILE A 157 14.12 -0.32 9.57
C ILE A 157 14.17 0.48 8.27
N GLY A 158 13.49 0.00 7.23
CA GLY A 158 13.19 0.79 6.04
C GLY A 158 11.86 1.53 6.22
N THR A 159 11.78 2.78 5.78
CA THR A 159 10.56 3.57 5.85
C THR A 159 10.05 3.94 4.46
N GLY A 160 8.72 3.96 4.30
CA GLY A 160 8.05 4.33 3.06
C GLY A 160 7.93 5.84 2.85
N ALA A 161 7.96 6.62 3.95
CA ALA A 161 7.94 8.08 3.95
C ALA A 161 9.26 8.64 4.55
N PRO A 162 9.55 9.94 4.40
CA PRO A 162 10.71 10.59 5.00
C PRO A 162 10.81 10.38 6.51
N LEU A 163 12.05 10.32 7.04
CA LEU A 163 12.31 9.94 8.43
C LEU A 163 11.69 10.89 9.47
N GLU A 164 11.47 12.14 9.12
CA GLU A 164 10.83 13.16 9.98
C GLU A 164 9.40 12.81 10.42
N TYR A 165 8.74 11.88 9.71
CA TYR A 165 7.41 11.40 10.07
C TYR A 165 7.43 10.22 11.06
N TYR A 166 8.63 9.76 11.49
CA TYR A 166 8.80 8.60 12.37
C TYR A 166 9.64 8.93 13.59
N ASN A 167 9.31 8.29 14.70
CA ASN A 167 10.12 8.33 15.93
C ASN A 167 11.04 7.10 16.02
N TYR A 168 11.69 6.72 14.91
CA TYR A 168 12.67 5.65 14.91
C TYR A 168 14.08 6.18 15.17
N PRO A 169 14.95 5.39 15.86
CA PRO A 169 16.35 5.75 16.02
C PRO A 169 17.04 5.92 14.66
N PRO A 170 17.67 7.07 14.38
CA PRO A 170 18.27 7.36 13.07
C PRO A 170 19.31 6.33 12.63
N GLU A 171 20.04 5.74 13.59
CA GLU A 171 21.08 4.73 13.31
C GLU A 171 20.49 3.38 12.82
N LYS A 172 19.19 3.15 12.99
CA LYS A 172 18.49 1.94 12.54
C LYS A 172 17.56 2.19 11.36
N ALA A 173 17.15 3.43 11.13
CA ALA A 173 16.15 3.78 10.14
C ALA A 173 16.77 4.34 8.85
N SER A 174 16.17 4.01 7.71
CA SER A 174 16.55 4.52 6.41
C SER A 174 15.30 4.77 5.57
N TYR A 175 15.20 5.93 4.94
CA TYR A 175 14.13 6.21 3.99
C TYR A 175 14.42 5.53 2.67
N VAL A 176 13.76 4.42 2.41
CA VAL A 176 13.93 3.59 1.20
C VAL A 176 12.75 3.73 0.23
N GLY A 177 11.61 4.23 0.67
CA GLY A 177 10.35 4.19 -0.07
C GLY A 177 9.67 2.82 0.05
N ILE A 178 8.64 2.61 -0.75
CA ILE A 178 7.96 1.31 -0.85
C ILE A 178 8.40 0.64 -2.14
N PRO A 179 8.85 -0.61 -2.11
CA PRO A 179 9.11 -1.38 -3.33
C PRO A 179 7.85 -1.47 -4.18
N VAL A 180 7.87 -0.88 -5.35
CA VAL A 180 6.81 -0.95 -6.37
C VAL A 180 7.27 -1.82 -7.53
N ALA A 181 6.33 -2.29 -8.33
CA ALA A 181 6.62 -3.12 -9.49
C ALA A 181 7.29 -2.28 -10.60
N PRO A 182 8.15 -2.89 -11.44
CA PRO A 182 8.97 -2.15 -12.43
C PRO A 182 8.15 -1.38 -13.48
N GLU A 183 6.93 -1.81 -13.76
CA GLU A 183 6.00 -1.16 -14.68
C GLU A 183 5.53 0.23 -14.21
N PHE A 184 5.71 0.56 -12.91
CA PHE A 184 5.46 1.90 -12.41
C PHE A 184 6.72 2.77 -12.61
N HIS A 185 6.79 3.45 -13.75
CA HIS A 185 7.83 4.40 -14.13
C HIS A 185 7.21 5.55 -14.93
N PRO A 186 7.90 6.68 -15.12
CA PRO A 186 7.37 7.76 -15.95
C PRO A 186 7.22 7.31 -17.41
N TYR A 187 6.05 7.53 -17.98
CA TYR A 187 5.75 7.30 -19.39
C TYR A 187 5.85 8.62 -20.16
N SER A 188 6.36 8.56 -21.38
CA SER A 188 6.38 9.70 -22.31
C SER A 188 4.95 10.11 -22.71
N GLU A 189 4.79 11.32 -23.26
CA GLU A 189 3.48 11.79 -23.73
C GLU A 189 2.93 10.89 -24.86
N ALA A 190 3.78 10.39 -25.75
CA ALA A 190 3.39 9.50 -26.83
C ALA A 190 2.85 8.18 -26.29
N GLU A 191 3.57 7.54 -25.36
CA GLU A 191 3.12 6.29 -24.72
C GLU A 191 1.81 6.50 -23.95
N ARG A 192 1.65 7.62 -23.27
CA ARG A 192 0.40 7.94 -22.54
C ARG A 192 -0.80 8.09 -23.50
N LYS A 193 -0.61 8.69 -24.67
CA LYS A 193 -1.65 8.81 -25.71
C LYS A 193 -2.01 7.43 -26.26
N GLU A 194 -1.01 6.60 -26.56
CA GLU A 194 -1.23 5.22 -27.03
C GLU A 194 -2.01 4.39 -25.99
N LEU A 195 -1.62 4.48 -24.72
CA LEU A 195 -2.34 3.79 -23.63
C LEU A 195 -3.78 4.28 -23.48
N LYS A 196 -4.03 5.59 -23.65
CA LYS A 196 -5.37 6.17 -23.60
C LYS A 196 -6.25 5.64 -24.75
N GLU A 197 -5.71 5.57 -25.97
CA GLU A 197 -6.38 5.01 -27.12
C GLU A 197 -6.67 3.51 -26.94
N LYS A 198 -5.69 2.73 -26.49
CA LYS A 198 -5.82 1.30 -26.17
C LYS A 198 -6.90 1.03 -25.11
N LEU A 199 -7.09 1.96 -24.20
CA LEU A 199 -8.19 1.92 -23.22
C LEU A 199 -9.53 2.38 -23.79
N GLY A 200 -9.62 2.77 -25.09
CA GLY A 200 -10.84 3.21 -25.75
C GLY A 200 -11.27 4.64 -25.40
N PHE A 201 -10.37 5.48 -24.90
CA PHE A 201 -10.67 6.89 -24.61
C PHE A 201 -10.17 7.82 -25.72
N ASN A 202 -10.84 8.95 -25.89
CA ASN A 202 -10.41 10.01 -26.80
C ASN A 202 -9.08 10.60 -26.33
N VAL A 203 -8.05 10.53 -27.17
CA VAL A 203 -6.69 10.99 -26.86
C VAL A 203 -6.60 12.51 -26.65
N ASN A 204 -7.51 13.28 -27.27
CA ASN A 204 -7.55 14.73 -27.18
C ASN A 204 -8.35 15.24 -25.97
N LYS A 205 -9.05 14.35 -25.24
CA LYS A 205 -9.80 14.69 -24.04
C LYS A 205 -9.05 14.27 -22.79
N PRO A 206 -8.94 15.10 -21.74
CA PRO A 206 -8.31 14.67 -20.50
C PRO A 206 -8.96 13.41 -19.93
N LEU A 207 -8.17 12.52 -19.30
CA LEU A 207 -8.65 11.33 -18.62
C LEU A 207 -8.47 11.44 -17.11
N VAL A 208 -9.58 11.34 -16.39
CA VAL A 208 -9.62 11.24 -14.92
C VAL A 208 -9.77 9.78 -14.53
N VAL A 209 -8.80 9.22 -13.81
CA VAL A 209 -8.91 7.87 -13.25
C VAL A 209 -9.20 7.96 -11.76
N ILE A 210 -10.22 7.24 -11.31
CA ILE A 210 -10.65 7.21 -9.92
C ILE A 210 -10.49 5.80 -9.37
N THR A 211 -9.81 5.66 -8.21
CA THR A 211 -9.66 4.37 -7.53
C THR A 211 -9.67 4.51 -6.02
N GLY A 212 -10.42 3.64 -5.36
CA GLY A 212 -10.43 3.52 -3.90
C GLY A 212 -9.35 2.59 -3.34
N GLY A 213 -8.47 2.06 -4.21
CA GLY A 213 -7.58 0.94 -3.88
C GLY A 213 -8.32 -0.40 -3.83
N GLY A 214 -7.65 -1.48 -3.38
CA GLY A 214 -8.15 -2.85 -3.49
C GLY A 214 -9.48 -3.17 -2.78
N LEU A 215 -9.95 -2.31 -1.88
CA LEU A 215 -11.24 -2.49 -1.17
C LEU A 215 -12.37 -1.61 -1.73
N GLY A 216 -12.06 -0.71 -2.68
CA GLY A 216 -12.99 0.32 -3.12
C GLY A 216 -13.14 1.46 -2.11
N ALA A 217 -13.94 2.49 -2.47
CA ALA A 217 -14.15 3.66 -1.63
C ALA A 217 -15.56 4.24 -1.86
N GLY A 218 -16.56 3.75 -1.12
CA GLY A 218 -17.95 4.10 -1.31
C GLY A 218 -18.24 5.60 -1.39
N ARG A 219 -17.70 6.40 -0.47
CA ARG A 219 -17.89 7.85 -0.49
C ARG A 219 -17.32 8.51 -1.73
N ILE A 220 -16.12 8.07 -2.19
CA ILE A 220 -15.55 8.57 -3.45
C ILE A 220 -16.44 8.20 -4.62
N ASN A 221 -16.88 6.94 -4.69
CA ASN A 221 -17.72 6.44 -5.76
C ASN A 221 -19.02 7.23 -5.85
N SER A 222 -19.73 7.41 -4.72
CA SER A 222 -20.98 8.19 -4.67
C SER A 222 -20.77 9.65 -5.10
N ALA A 223 -19.67 10.28 -4.65
CA ALA A 223 -19.33 11.64 -5.06
C ALA A 223 -19.08 11.75 -6.57
N ILE A 224 -18.35 10.79 -7.15
CA ILE A 224 -18.08 10.76 -8.60
C ILE A 224 -19.35 10.54 -9.41
N VAL A 225 -20.24 9.63 -8.98
CA VAL A 225 -21.54 9.43 -9.65
C VAL A 225 -22.37 10.71 -9.63
N ALA A 226 -22.41 11.41 -8.49
CA ALA A 226 -23.18 12.67 -8.36
C ALA A 226 -22.66 13.81 -9.23
N ILE A 227 -21.35 13.86 -9.54
CA ILE A 227 -20.74 14.91 -10.36
C ILE A 227 -20.40 14.44 -11.79
N ARG A 228 -20.85 13.25 -12.18
CA ARG A 228 -20.48 12.58 -13.44
C ARG A 228 -20.71 13.48 -14.67
N GLU A 229 -21.86 14.10 -14.76
CA GLU A 229 -22.20 14.97 -15.91
C GLU A 229 -21.24 16.15 -16.03
N ASN A 230 -20.92 16.79 -14.91
CA ASN A 230 -19.97 17.91 -14.88
C ASN A 230 -18.56 17.47 -15.26
N LEU A 231 -18.15 16.26 -14.91
CA LEU A 231 -16.86 15.73 -15.34
C LEU A 231 -16.86 15.37 -16.80
N LEU A 232 -17.91 14.70 -17.28
CA LEU A 232 -18.01 14.26 -18.67
C LEU A 232 -18.07 15.42 -19.69
N SER A 233 -18.51 16.60 -19.29
CA SER A 233 -18.43 17.78 -20.16
C SER A 233 -16.98 18.21 -20.45
N GLU A 234 -16.04 17.96 -19.56
CA GLU A 234 -14.65 18.45 -19.63
C GLU A 234 -13.59 17.34 -19.80
N ALA A 235 -13.89 16.12 -19.37
CA ALA A 235 -12.94 15.00 -19.33
C ALA A 235 -13.60 13.67 -19.60
N SER A 236 -12.82 12.66 -19.98
CA SER A 236 -13.20 11.25 -19.85
C SER A 236 -12.97 10.75 -18.43
N VAL A 237 -13.77 9.81 -17.95
CA VAL A 237 -13.77 9.32 -16.58
C VAL A 237 -13.68 7.80 -16.55
N PHE A 238 -12.69 7.27 -15.86
CA PHE A 238 -12.57 5.84 -15.58
C PHE A 238 -12.68 5.59 -14.07
N LEU A 239 -13.82 5.06 -13.64
CA LEU A 239 -14.09 4.72 -12.25
C LEU A 239 -13.80 3.23 -11.96
N ILE A 240 -12.86 2.96 -11.07
CA ILE A 240 -12.56 1.63 -10.52
C ILE A 240 -13.20 1.55 -9.14
N SER A 241 -14.44 1.03 -9.09
CA SER A 241 -15.33 1.14 -7.94
C SER A 241 -15.02 0.19 -6.77
N GLY A 242 -14.29 -0.89 -7.02
CA GLY A 242 -14.22 -2.06 -6.13
C GLY A 242 -15.43 -2.99 -6.30
N ASN A 243 -15.22 -4.28 -6.01
CA ASN A 243 -16.24 -5.32 -6.24
C ASN A 243 -17.54 -5.11 -5.46
N GLN A 244 -17.47 -4.48 -4.28
CA GLN A 244 -18.63 -4.34 -3.39
C GLN A 244 -19.70 -3.38 -3.91
N GLN A 245 -19.32 -2.39 -4.70
CA GLN A 245 -20.22 -1.33 -5.14
C GLN A 245 -20.47 -1.33 -6.66
N TYR A 246 -19.77 -2.19 -7.38
CA TYR A 246 -19.85 -2.22 -8.84
C TYR A 246 -21.27 -2.36 -9.36
N GLU A 247 -22.03 -3.36 -8.87
CA GLU A 247 -23.40 -3.65 -9.30
C GLU A 247 -24.38 -2.51 -8.97
N GLU A 248 -24.18 -1.84 -7.83
CA GLU A 248 -25.00 -0.70 -7.43
C GLU A 248 -24.77 0.49 -8.35
N ILE A 249 -23.51 0.81 -8.64
CA ILE A 249 -23.14 1.93 -9.51
C ILE A 249 -23.55 1.65 -10.96
N LEU A 250 -23.42 0.40 -11.43
CA LEU A 250 -23.86 0.00 -12.76
C LEU A 250 -25.35 0.26 -13.00
N LYS A 251 -26.20 0.08 -11.95
CA LYS A 251 -27.63 0.39 -12.01
C LYS A 251 -27.95 1.89 -11.98
N GLN A 252 -27.03 2.69 -11.44
CA GLN A 252 -27.20 4.16 -11.32
C GLN A 252 -26.63 4.93 -12.51
N THR A 253 -25.84 4.27 -13.36
CA THR A 253 -25.14 4.92 -14.47
C THR A 253 -25.41 4.20 -15.78
N ASP A 254 -25.68 4.96 -16.83
CA ASP A 254 -25.82 4.49 -18.20
C ASP A 254 -24.46 4.44 -18.90
N GLU A 255 -24.36 3.68 -19.98
CA GLU A 255 -23.24 3.72 -20.90
C GLU A 255 -23.20 5.04 -21.64
N ARG A 256 -22.07 5.72 -21.59
CA ARG A 256 -21.82 7.00 -22.27
C ARG A 256 -20.41 7.09 -22.81
N GLU A 257 -20.25 7.82 -23.90
CA GLU A 257 -18.94 8.16 -24.41
C GLU A 257 -18.09 8.87 -23.32
N GLY A 258 -16.87 8.43 -23.13
CA GLY A 258 -15.96 8.97 -22.12
C GLY A 258 -16.19 8.46 -20.69
N TRP A 259 -17.25 7.67 -20.43
CA TRP A 259 -17.47 7.01 -19.14
C TRP A 259 -17.11 5.53 -19.20
N ARG A 260 -16.30 5.10 -18.24
CA ARG A 260 -15.99 3.69 -18.02
C ARG A 260 -16.09 3.34 -16.55
N LEU A 261 -16.84 2.30 -16.24
CA LEU A 261 -16.95 1.71 -14.93
C LEU A 261 -16.34 0.31 -14.93
N GLN A 262 -15.48 0.01 -13.96
CA GLN A 262 -14.94 -1.32 -13.77
C GLN A 262 -14.84 -1.64 -12.28
N ALA A 263 -15.14 -2.90 -11.92
CA ALA A 263 -15.08 -3.34 -10.52
C ALA A 263 -13.62 -3.39 -10.04
N PHE A 264 -12.72 -3.97 -10.84
CA PHE A 264 -11.33 -4.18 -10.49
C PHE A 264 -10.46 -4.32 -11.73
N VAL A 265 -9.25 -3.81 -11.71
CA VAL A 265 -8.24 -4.00 -12.76
C VAL A 265 -7.29 -5.10 -12.32
N HIS A 266 -7.40 -6.28 -12.96
CA HIS A 266 -6.60 -7.45 -12.60
C HIS A 266 -5.16 -7.39 -13.12
N ASN A 267 -4.96 -6.80 -14.29
CA ASN A 267 -3.65 -6.63 -14.93
C ASN A 267 -3.60 -5.24 -15.60
N GLY A 268 -2.40 -4.65 -15.70
CA GLY A 268 -2.23 -3.38 -16.40
C GLY A 268 -2.64 -2.14 -15.59
N MET A 269 -2.69 -2.22 -14.24
CA MET A 269 -3.02 -1.04 -13.43
C MET A 269 -2.02 0.11 -13.63
N ALA A 270 -0.73 -0.19 -13.84
CA ALA A 270 0.28 0.81 -14.14
C ALA A 270 -0.04 1.55 -15.44
N GLU A 271 -0.47 0.83 -16.49
CA GLU A 271 -0.87 1.39 -17.77
C GLU A 271 -2.12 2.27 -17.64
N VAL A 272 -3.13 1.82 -16.90
CA VAL A 272 -4.34 2.61 -16.62
C VAL A 272 -4.00 3.92 -15.91
N LEU A 273 -3.18 3.85 -14.87
CA LEU A 273 -2.75 5.05 -14.13
C LEU A 273 -1.81 5.91 -14.97
N ALA A 274 -0.97 5.31 -15.83
CA ALA A 274 -0.09 6.04 -16.75
C ALA A 274 -0.90 6.82 -17.81
N ALA A 275 -1.99 6.27 -18.32
CA ALA A 275 -2.88 6.95 -19.28
C ALA A 275 -3.60 8.16 -18.70
N ALA A 276 -3.80 8.21 -17.36
CA ALA A 276 -4.51 9.29 -16.70
C ALA A 276 -3.78 10.64 -16.80
N ASP A 277 -4.53 11.73 -16.92
CA ASP A 277 -4.01 13.09 -16.77
C ASP A 277 -4.06 13.51 -15.30
N ILE A 278 -5.06 13.03 -14.55
CA ILE A 278 -5.18 13.21 -13.10
C ILE A 278 -5.76 11.94 -12.46
N VAL A 279 -5.33 11.63 -11.26
CA VAL A 279 -5.85 10.50 -10.48
C VAL A 279 -6.51 10.99 -9.21
N VAL A 280 -7.69 10.43 -8.88
CA VAL A 280 -8.37 10.63 -7.60
C VAL A 280 -8.31 9.34 -6.82
N THR A 281 -7.77 9.36 -5.59
CA THR A 281 -7.55 8.12 -4.84
C THR A 281 -7.63 8.31 -3.31
N ARG A 282 -7.69 7.20 -2.59
CA ARG A 282 -7.43 7.13 -1.15
C ARG A 282 -5.93 7.31 -0.86
N ALA A 283 -5.62 7.67 0.40
CA ALA A 283 -4.23 7.80 0.85
C ALA A 283 -3.59 6.46 1.26
N GLY A 284 -3.74 5.43 0.44
CA GLY A 284 -3.04 4.16 0.62
C GLY A 284 -1.55 4.30 0.26
N ALA A 285 -0.65 4.01 1.20
CA ALA A 285 0.78 4.26 1.03
C ALA A 285 1.37 3.65 -0.25
N THR A 286 1.00 2.41 -0.59
CA THR A 286 1.49 1.74 -1.82
C THR A 286 1.02 2.47 -3.07
N THR A 287 -0.29 2.77 -3.17
CA THR A 287 -0.86 3.47 -4.33
C THR A 287 -0.24 4.86 -4.50
N LEU A 288 0.02 5.58 -3.38
CA LEU A 288 0.66 6.89 -3.47
C LEU A 288 2.10 6.79 -4.02
N LEU A 289 2.86 5.76 -3.65
CA LEU A 289 4.21 5.56 -4.19
C LEU A 289 4.20 5.04 -5.64
N GLU A 290 3.18 4.25 -6.05
CA GLU A 290 2.94 3.88 -7.45
C GLU A 290 2.67 5.13 -8.30
N LEU A 291 1.81 6.04 -7.82
CA LEU A 291 1.53 7.32 -8.48
C LEU A 291 2.74 8.26 -8.48
N ALA A 292 3.54 8.26 -7.43
CA ALA A 292 4.81 8.99 -7.39
C ALA A 292 5.79 8.48 -8.45
N ALA A 293 5.92 7.16 -8.60
CA ALA A 293 6.76 6.56 -9.62
C ALA A 293 6.30 6.91 -11.05
N LEU A 294 5.00 7.11 -11.25
CA LEU A 294 4.40 7.54 -12.51
C LEU A 294 4.40 9.08 -12.70
N HIS A 295 4.83 9.87 -11.72
CA HIS A 295 4.75 11.34 -11.70
C HIS A 295 3.31 11.85 -11.93
N LYS A 296 2.30 11.22 -11.32
CA LYS A 296 0.90 11.52 -11.59
C LYS A 296 0.35 12.66 -10.76
N PRO A 297 -0.24 13.69 -11.38
CA PRO A 297 -1.06 14.68 -10.68
C PRO A 297 -2.18 13.95 -9.92
N THR A 298 -2.31 14.23 -8.63
CA THR A 298 -3.17 13.43 -7.76
C THR A 298 -4.02 14.30 -6.84
N ILE A 299 -5.31 13.95 -6.72
CA ILE A 299 -6.20 14.42 -5.67
C ILE A 299 -6.39 13.26 -4.68
N ILE A 300 -6.08 13.50 -3.42
CA ILE A 300 -6.16 12.50 -2.38
C ILE A 300 -7.37 12.76 -1.49
N ILE A 301 -8.18 11.73 -1.30
CA ILE A 301 -9.34 11.75 -0.39
C ILE A 301 -9.09 10.75 0.73
N PRO A 302 -8.43 11.16 1.83
CA PRO A 302 -8.07 10.24 2.90
C PRO A 302 -9.31 9.78 3.67
N ASN A 303 -9.33 8.50 4.06
CA ASN A 303 -10.33 7.99 4.98
C ASN A 303 -9.94 8.32 6.43
N GLY A 304 -10.69 9.21 7.07
CA GLY A 304 -10.46 9.66 8.45
C GLY A 304 -10.82 8.61 9.52
N HIS A 305 -11.67 7.64 9.18
CA HIS A 305 -12.20 6.66 10.14
C HIS A 305 -11.34 5.40 10.29
N LEU A 306 -10.30 5.23 9.47
CA LEU A 306 -9.44 4.06 9.58
C LEU A 306 -8.58 4.08 10.83
N THR A 307 -8.31 2.88 11.37
CA THR A 307 -7.54 2.67 12.59
C THR A 307 -6.21 3.45 12.56
N GLY A 308 -6.00 4.31 13.57
CA GLY A 308 -4.77 5.08 13.74
C GLY A 308 -4.64 6.32 12.87
N GLY A 309 -5.64 6.65 12.03
CA GLY A 309 -5.62 7.84 11.16
C GLY A 309 -4.47 7.84 10.14
N HIS A 310 -3.96 6.65 9.78
CA HIS A 310 -2.78 6.52 8.91
C HIS A 310 -2.98 7.18 7.54
N GLN A 311 -4.20 7.14 6.96
CA GLN A 311 -4.43 7.80 5.68
C GLN A 311 -4.37 9.33 5.77
N LEU A 312 -4.84 9.93 6.86
CA LEU A 312 -4.68 11.36 7.09
C LEU A 312 -3.20 11.76 7.15
N LYS A 313 -2.38 10.95 7.84
CA LYS A 313 -0.95 11.18 7.96
C LYS A 313 -0.21 10.97 6.64
N ASN A 314 -0.58 9.93 5.87
CA ASN A 314 -0.05 9.72 4.53
C ASN A 314 -0.38 10.91 3.62
N ALA A 315 -1.63 11.37 3.61
CA ALA A 315 -2.05 12.52 2.79
C ALA A 315 -1.29 13.80 3.15
N LYS A 316 -1.06 14.02 4.46
CA LYS A 316 -0.34 15.19 4.95
C LYS A 316 1.08 15.30 4.37
N VAL A 317 1.81 14.19 4.21
CA VAL A 317 3.15 14.18 3.60
C VAL A 317 3.16 14.84 2.23
N TYR A 318 2.18 14.48 1.40
CA TYR A 318 2.07 15.03 0.03
C TYR A 318 1.48 16.43 0.00
N GLN A 319 0.61 16.77 0.95
CA GLN A 319 0.06 18.12 1.11
C GLN A 319 1.15 19.12 1.49
N ASP A 320 1.97 18.78 2.50
CA ASP A 320 3.05 19.64 3.00
C ASP A 320 4.11 19.90 1.90
N ALA A 321 4.29 18.95 0.97
CA ALA A 321 5.18 19.07 -0.17
C ALA A 321 4.53 19.73 -1.41
N LEU A 322 3.27 20.20 -1.32
CA LEU A 322 2.50 20.72 -2.46
C LEU A 322 2.47 19.72 -3.64
N ALA A 323 2.50 18.42 -3.35
CA ALA A 323 2.54 17.35 -4.31
C ALA A 323 1.14 16.85 -4.69
N ALA A 324 0.13 17.03 -3.82
CA ALA A 324 -1.24 16.63 -4.07
C ALA A 324 -2.24 17.66 -3.53
N LEU A 325 -3.41 17.69 -4.13
CA LEU A 325 -4.56 18.36 -3.53
C LEU A 325 -5.28 17.37 -2.61
N ILE A 326 -5.68 17.86 -1.44
CA ILE A 326 -6.44 17.06 -0.49
C ILE A 326 -7.90 17.52 -0.49
N VAL A 327 -8.81 16.55 -0.43
CA VAL A 327 -10.24 16.77 -0.19
C VAL A 327 -10.64 15.85 0.97
N SER A 328 -11.16 16.40 2.04
CA SER A 328 -11.65 15.61 3.16
C SER A 328 -13.02 14.98 2.85
N GLU A 329 -13.36 13.89 3.53
CA GLU A 329 -14.70 13.31 3.42
C GLU A 329 -15.77 14.28 3.91
N ASP A 330 -15.49 15.10 4.92
CA ASP A 330 -16.42 16.12 5.43
C ASP A 330 -16.69 17.24 4.41
N GLU A 331 -15.71 17.61 3.57
CA GLU A 331 -15.92 18.53 2.46
C GLU A 331 -16.82 17.91 1.39
N LEU A 332 -16.63 16.62 1.08
CA LEU A 332 -17.49 15.90 0.12
C LEU A 332 -18.92 15.75 0.62
N ASP A 333 -19.11 15.46 1.91
CA ASP A 333 -20.44 15.30 2.52
C ASP A 333 -21.22 16.64 2.51
N LYS A 334 -20.52 17.79 2.58
CA LYS A 334 -21.13 19.11 2.50
C LYS A 334 -21.43 19.56 1.08
N ASP A 335 -20.53 19.29 0.17
CA ASP A 335 -20.63 19.74 -1.24
C ASP A 335 -19.80 18.84 -2.17
N ASN A 336 -20.45 17.91 -2.85
CA ASN A 336 -19.80 17.04 -3.84
C ASN A 336 -19.19 17.84 -5.00
N GLN A 337 -19.71 19.02 -5.34
CA GLN A 337 -19.20 19.85 -6.43
C GLN A 337 -17.79 20.40 -6.16
N ILE A 338 -17.32 20.39 -4.89
CA ILE A 338 -15.94 20.77 -4.58
C ILE A 338 -14.92 19.87 -5.31
N LEU A 339 -15.24 18.58 -5.45
CA LEU A 339 -14.38 17.63 -6.14
C LEU A 339 -14.35 17.92 -7.65
N ALA A 340 -15.51 18.19 -8.27
CA ALA A 340 -15.58 18.57 -9.67
C ALA A 340 -14.79 19.86 -9.94
N ARG A 341 -14.99 20.89 -9.12
CA ARG A 341 -14.27 22.18 -9.26
C ARG A 341 -12.75 21.99 -9.15
N LYS A 342 -12.28 21.16 -8.21
CA LYS A 342 -10.83 20.90 -8.05
C LYS A 342 -10.27 20.11 -9.23
N ILE A 343 -10.96 19.05 -9.69
CA ILE A 343 -10.53 18.25 -10.85
C ILE A 343 -10.44 19.15 -12.10
N ILE A 344 -11.53 19.85 -12.44
CA ILE A 344 -11.62 20.69 -13.64
C ILE A 344 -10.61 21.85 -13.56
N GLY A 345 -10.48 22.46 -12.39
CA GLY A 345 -9.52 23.56 -12.17
C GLY A 345 -8.06 23.12 -12.40
N VAL A 346 -7.70 21.89 -11.97
CA VAL A 346 -6.38 21.32 -12.25
C VAL A 346 -6.22 21.03 -13.74
N LEU A 347 -7.21 20.39 -14.38
CA LEU A 347 -7.15 20.03 -15.80
C LEU A 347 -7.01 21.24 -16.72
N LYS A 348 -7.63 22.38 -16.37
CA LYS A 348 -7.56 23.65 -17.14
C LYS A 348 -6.22 24.38 -16.96
N SER A 349 -5.35 23.98 -16.05
CA SER A 349 -4.05 24.64 -15.80
C SER A 349 -2.87 23.68 -15.97
N GLN A 350 -2.22 23.76 -17.13
CA GLN A 350 -1.00 22.98 -17.41
C GLN A 350 0.10 23.23 -16.37
N LYS A 351 0.18 24.46 -15.83
CA LYS A 351 1.14 24.80 -14.77
C LYS A 351 0.87 24.03 -13.48
N ILE A 352 -0.41 23.92 -13.08
CA ILE A 352 -0.81 23.17 -11.87
C ILE A 352 -0.61 21.67 -12.09
N LEU A 353 -1.07 21.13 -13.23
CA LEU A 353 -0.89 19.73 -13.59
C LEU A 353 0.58 19.32 -13.51
N LYS A 354 1.45 20.08 -14.23
CA LYS A 354 2.88 19.79 -14.22
C LYS A 354 3.48 19.93 -12.82
N GLY A 355 3.14 20.99 -12.10
CA GLY A 355 3.65 21.23 -10.74
C GLY A 355 3.30 20.11 -9.76
N LEU A 356 2.05 19.62 -9.78
CA LEU A 356 1.62 18.50 -8.97
C LEU A 356 2.38 17.22 -9.35
N GLY A 357 2.46 16.89 -10.65
CA GLY A 357 3.19 15.70 -11.12
C GLY A 357 4.67 15.73 -10.75
N ASP A 358 5.36 16.85 -10.99
CA ASP A 358 6.77 17.03 -10.68
C ASP A 358 7.04 16.91 -9.16
N ASN A 359 6.20 17.52 -8.33
CA ASN A 359 6.32 17.43 -6.88
C ASN A 359 6.00 16.02 -6.36
N PHE A 360 4.99 15.36 -6.93
CA PHE A 360 4.65 13.99 -6.55
C PHE A 360 5.79 13.03 -6.91
N GLY A 361 6.40 13.20 -8.08
CA GLY A 361 7.54 12.42 -8.56
C GLY A 361 8.77 12.47 -7.64
N LYS A 362 8.96 13.54 -6.84
CA LYS A 362 10.06 13.64 -5.87
C LYS A 362 10.02 12.54 -4.78
N PHE A 363 8.84 11.95 -4.55
CA PHE A 363 8.66 10.83 -3.62
C PHE A 363 8.98 9.48 -4.26
N ALA A 364 9.17 9.39 -5.57
CA ALA A 364 9.54 8.17 -6.25
C ALA A 364 10.86 7.60 -5.70
N LYS A 365 10.87 6.31 -5.42
CA LYS A 365 12.05 5.58 -4.94
C LYS A 365 12.26 4.35 -5.81
N PRO A 366 12.77 4.51 -7.04
CA PRO A 366 12.90 3.42 -8.01
C PRO A 366 13.80 2.28 -7.51
N ASN A 367 14.71 2.58 -6.60
CA ASN A 367 15.63 1.60 -6.01
C ASN A 367 15.11 0.99 -4.69
N ALA A 368 13.86 1.26 -4.26
CA ALA A 368 13.34 0.82 -2.97
C ALA A 368 13.51 -0.69 -2.72
N ALA A 369 13.24 -1.53 -3.72
CA ALA A 369 13.42 -2.97 -3.63
C ALA A 369 14.89 -3.36 -3.44
N LYS A 370 15.77 -2.76 -4.22
CA LYS A 370 17.23 -2.98 -4.17
C LYS A 370 17.82 -2.51 -2.84
N ASP A 371 17.39 -1.36 -2.35
CA ASP A 371 17.87 -0.82 -1.08
C ASP A 371 17.41 -1.70 0.10
N MET A 372 16.15 -2.19 0.08
CA MET A 372 15.68 -3.15 1.07
C MET A 372 16.44 -4.48 1.01
N ALA A 373 16.68 -5.03 -0.17
CA ALA A 373 17.50 -6.23 -0.34
C ALA A 373 18.91 -6.04 0.23
N LYS A 374 19.54 -4.88 -0.03
CA LYS A 374 20.84 -4.52 0.53
C LYS A 374 20.83 -4.45 2.06
N ILE A 375 19.82 -3.86 2.67
CA ILE A 375 19.64 -3.79 4.14
C ILE A 375 19.53 -5.21 4.73
N ILE A 376 18.73 -6.07 4.12
CA ILE A 376 18.55 -7.48 4.53
C ILE A 376 19.88 -8.22 4.49
N LEU A 377 20.60 -8.18 3.36
CA LEU A 377 21.89 -8.87 3.18
C LEU A 377 22.99 -8.31 4.10
N THR A 378 23.00 -7.00 4.34
CA THR A 378 23.95 -6.39 5.28
C THR A 378 23.69 -6.90 6.71
N THR A 379 22.43 -7.11 7.08
CA THR A 379 22.05 -7.67 8.38
C THR A 379 22.53 -9.12 8.53
N VAL A 380 22.41 -9.94 7.48
CA VAL A 380 22.93 -11.32 7.45
C VAL A 380 24.46 -11.33 7.64
N ARG A 381 25.19 -10.53 6.87
CA ARG A 381 26.68 -10.47 6.95
C ARG A 381 27.20 -10.04 8.31
N ARG A 382 26.55 -9.08 8.98
CA ARG A 382 26.91 -8.64 10.33
C ARG A 382 26.72 -9.72 11.38
N GLN A 383 25.76 -10.63 11.19
CA GLN A 383 25.55 -11.76 12.09
C GLN A 383 26.60 -12.86 11.90
N GLY A 384 27.00 -13.17 10.65
CA GLY A 384 28.05 -14.15 10.36
C GLY A 384 29.43 -13.77 10.92
N ARG A 385 29.73 -12.47 11.09
CA ARG A 385 30.98 -11.98 11.70
C ARG A 385 30.99 -12.01 13.23
N ARG A 386 29.85 -12.29 13.87
CA ARG A 386 29.71 -12.35 15.34
C ARG A 386 29.58 -13.78 15.88
N LYS A 387 29.54 -14.78 15.00
CA LYS A 387 29.69 -16.19 15.28
C LYS A 387 31.14 -16.62 15.02
#